data_165d1250d7d31e4b1fc3079b531261ae
#
_entry.id   165d1250d7d31e4b1fc3079b531261ae
#
_cell.length_a   1.000
_cell.length_b   1.000
_cell.length_c   1.000
_cell.angle_alpha   90.00
_cell.angle_beta   90.00
_cell.angle_gamma   90.00
#
_symmetry.space_group_name_H-M   'P 1'
#
loop_
_entity.id
_entity.type
_entity.pdbx_description
1 polymer ?
#
loop_
_entity_poly.entity_id
_entity_poly.type
_entity_poly.pdbx_seq_one_letter_code
_entity_poly.pdbx_strand_id
1 'polypeptide(L)'
;MKTPPKPALPHEFPGAVWYGDEEIEAAQRVLRRQSPFRYYGPECGLEVARFETEFGRFLASPPGMPWPDDSGLYVTAVNSGSGALEVALDALGVGCGDEVLVQGFMWISSIAAIVRNRAIPVLVDSDDTLNMDAKAIRARVTARTKVIMPVPMLGGVARMGAIMTEVRSINAERLSRGLPPIKVLEDCAQALGAHARGVPGSLAPAADEGVHRVGAFGDAAIFSLQINKNISAGEGGMIVTRDAELHRRIEALHNAGYAKDADAPRNWYGDAPLGWGHGRRMSELQGAVARVQLRRLDGILANMRHSHERFEDHVRRLGMTPRQHADTTHPGDTGYYCIFQLPPGPKDEKGKIIRGRAVAAALNAFALHPWFLHDFEVHVYYNIEPLVAKLPVGNGCPWRCPRNAFHSAYSYARGALPKLDEALVTHVGINVPSRLTREQEDDIISALDYVFKTVIQE
;
A
#
# COMPACT_ATOMS: atom_id res chain seq x y z
N MET A 1 5.18 25.04 -32.48
CA MET A 1 5.47 23.61 -32.22
C MET A 1 4.30 22.79 -32.77
N LYS A 2 4.52 21.61 -33.39
CA LYS A 2 3.40 20.74 -33.79
C LYS A 2 2.83 20.10 -32.52
N THR A 3 1.50 20.05 -32.41
CA THR A 3 0.83 19.32 -31.32
C THR A 3 1.18 17.84 -31.44
N PRO A 4 1.68 17.17 -30.39
CA PRO A 4 1.97 15.76 -30.43
C PRO A 4 0.69 14.94 -30.57
N PRO A 5 0.76 13.71 -31.13
CA PRO A 5 -0.38 12.82 -31.19
C PRO A 5 -0.78 12.35 -29.79
N LYS A 6 -2.03 11.92 -29.63
CA LYS A 6 -2.43 11.19 -28.42
C LYS A 6 -1.87 9.77 -28.50
N PRO A 7 -1.07 9.31 -27.52
CA PRO A 7 -0.61 7.93 -27.52
C PRO A 7 -1.79 6.95 -27.31
N ALA A 8 -1.76 5.85 -28.04
CA ALA A 8 -2.68 4.72 -27.81
C ALA A 8 -2.14 3.88 -26.64
N LEU A 9 -2.46 4.26 -25.42
CA LEU A 9 -1.95 3.61 -24.23
C LEU A 9 -2.71 2.31 -23.91
N PRO A 10 -2.05 1.28 -23.36
CA PRO A 10 -2.73 0.14 -22.77
C PRO A 10 -3.54 0.57 -21.54
N HIS A 11 -4.42 -0.31 -21.05
CA HIS A 11 -5.19 -0.06 -19.85
C HIS A 11 -4.28 0.26 -18.66
N GLU A 12 -4.77 1.10 -17.74
CA GLU A 12 -4.05 1.54 -16.53
C GLU A 12 -3.93 0.47 -15.44
N PHE A 13 -4.34 -0.77 -15.70
CA PHE A 13 -4.38 -1.87 -14.75
C PHE A 13 -3.14 -2.76 -14.93
N PRO A 14 -2.03 -2.49 -14.21
CA PRO A 14 -0.72 -3.08 -14.53
C PRO A 14 -0.71 -4.61 -14.59
N GLY A 15 -1.37 -5.29 -13.64
CA GLY A 15 -1.48 -6.74 -13.66
C GLY A 15 -2.50 -7.26 -14.68
N ALA A 16 -3.66 -6.60 -14.79
CA ALA A 16 -4.77 -7.11 -15.59
C ALA A 16 -4.51 -7.09 -17.11
N VAL A 17 -3.66 -6.18 -17.62
CA VAL A 17 -3.29 -6.16 -19.03
C VAL A 17 -2.46 -7.38 -19.48
N TRP A 18 -1.98 -8.16 -18.49
CA TRP A 18 -1.21 -9.38 -18.70
C TRP A 18 -2.05 -10.67 -18.58
N TYR A 19 -3.36 -10.57 -18.35
CA TYR A 19 -4.23 -11.74 -18.38
C TYR A 19 -4.18 -12.42 -19.73
N GLY A 20 -4.03 -13.74 -19.72
CA GLY A 20 -3.94 -14.57 -20.92
C GLY A 20 -4.39 -16.00 -20.63
N ASP A 21 -3.97 -16.91 -21.51
CA ASP A 21 -4.39 -18.30 -21.46
C ASP A 21 -4.03 -19.00 -20.13
N GLU A 22 -2.90 -18.67 -19.52
CA GLU A 22 -2.48 -19.28 -18.26
C GLU A 22 -3.45 -18.96 -17.12
N GLU A 23 -3.94 -17.73 -17.00
CA GLU A 23 -4.94 -17.33 -16.01
C GLU A 23 -6.29 -17.99 -16.30
N ILE A 24 -6.69 -18.05 -17.57
CA ILE A 24 -7.92 -18.74 -18.02
C ILE A 24 -7.86 -20.22 -17.66
N GLU A 25 -6.77 -20.90 -17.98
CA GLU A 25 -6.59 -22.33 -17.67
C GLU A 25 -6.54 -22.58 -16.14
N ALA A 26 -5.88 -21.69 -15.39
CA ALA A 26 -5.84 -21.78 -13.93
C ALA A 26 -7.25 -21.73 -13.32
N ALA A 27 -8.06 -20.76 -13.75
CA ALA A 27 -9.45 -20.63 -13.31
C ALA A 27 -10.30 -21.85 -13.73
N GLN A 28 -10.14 -22.31 -14.98
CA GLN A 28 -10.86 -23.50 -15.48
C GLN A 28 -10.53 -24.77 -14.70
N ARG A 29 -9.27 -24.99 -14.29
CA ARG A 29 -8.90 -26.14 -13.45
C ARG A 29 -9.67 -26.15 -12.14
N VAL A 30 -9.83 -25.02 -11.47
CA VAL A 30 -10.61 -24.91 -10.23
C VAL A 30 -12.09 -25.23 -10.47
N LEU A 31 -12.68 -24.69 -11.53
CA LEU A 31 -14.09 -24.92 -11.86
C LEU A 31 -14.36 -26.38 -12.22
N ARG A 32 -13.49 -27.03 -13.02
CA ARG A 32 -13.62 -28.45 -13.37
C ARG A 32 -13.56 -29.39 -12.16
N ARG A 33 -12.76 -29.01 -11.14
CA ARG A 33 -12.67 -29.75 -9.87
C ARG A 33 -13.87 -29.51 -8.94
N GLN A 34 -14.76 -28.59 -9.26
CA GLN A 34 -15.92 -28.22 -8.44
C GLN A 34 -15.57 -27.87 -6.99
N SER A 35 -14.35 -27.33 -6.76
CA SER A 35 -13.81 -27.05 -5.44
C SER A 35 -13.29 -25.60 -5.34
N PRO A 36 -14.19 -24.58 -5.48
CA PRO A 36 -13.78 -23.18 -5.42
C PRO A 36 -13.54 -22.65 -4.00
N PHE A 37 -13.89 -23.42 -2.96
CA PHE A 37 -13.69 -23.05 -1.58
C PHE A 37 -12.36 -23.60 -1.04
N ARG A 38 -11.59 -22.76 -0.33
CA ARG A 38 -10.19 -23.05 0.04
C ARG A 38 -9.99 -24.25 1.00
N TYR A 39 -10.99 -24.64 1.76
CA TYR A 39 -10.83 -25.63 2.83
C TYR A 39 -11.41 -27.00 2.54
N TYR A 40 -12.40 -27.10 1.66
CA TYR A 40 -13.01 -28.38 1.29
C TYR A 40 -13.69 -28.30 -0.08
N GLY A 41 -13.92 -29.47 -0.66
CA GLY A 41 -14.55 -29.68 -1.96
C GLY A 41 -14.28 -31.10 -2.42
N PRO A 42 -14.90 -31.57 -3.52
CA PRO A 42 -14.64 -32.90 -4.08
C PRO A 42 -13.15 -33.14 -4.39
N GLU A 43 -12.47 -32.14 -4.95
CA GLU A 43 -11.04 -32.21 -5.31
C GLU A 43 -10.33 -30.90 -4.92
N CYS A 44 -9.94 -30.75 -3.65
CA CYS A 44 -9.25 -29.54 -3.19
C CYS A 44 -7.94 -29.32 -3.96
N GLY A 45 -7.87 -28.20 -4.71
CA GLY A 45 -6.71 -27.85 -5.54
C GLY A 45 -5.58 -27.22 -4.76
N LEU A 46 -5.86 -26.73 -3.55
CA LEU A 46 -4.91 -26.02 -2.68
C LEU A 46 -4.23 -24.80 -3.37
N GLU A 47 -4.95 -24.13 -4.27
CA GLU A 47 -4.39 -23.00 -5.02
C GLU A 47 -4.08 -21.82 -4.11
N VAL A 48 -4.97 -21.54 -3.12
CA VAL A 48 -4.74 -20.49 -2.13
C VAL A 48 -3.55 -20.84 -1.24
N ALA A 49 -3.46 -22.06 -0.72
CA ALA A 49 -2.36 -22.48 0.15
C ALA A 49 -1.00 -22.42 -0.58
N ARG A 50 -0.97 -22.83 -1.85
CA ARG A 50 0.23 -22.69 -2.69
C ARG A 50 0.57 -21.23 -2.96
N PHE A 51 -0.43 -20.38 -3.19
CA PHE A 51 -0.21 -18.95 -3.38
C PHE A 51 0.37 -18.31 -2.12
N GLU A 52 -0.13 -18.63 -0.93
CA GLU A 52 0.42 -18.18 0.34
C GLU A 52 1.91 -18.55 0.49
N THR A 53 2.26 -19.80 0.18
CA THR A 53 3.65 -20.28 0.20
C THR A 53 4.54 -19.53 -0.82
N GLU A 54 4.09 -19.44 -2.07
CA GLU A 54 4.84 -18.78 -3.14
C GLU A 54 5.00 -17.27 -2.85
N PHE A 55 3.97 -16.62 -2.31
CA PHE A 55 4.00 -15.22 -1.93
C PHE A 55 4.99 -14.94 -0.79
N GLY A 56 5.02 -15.80 0.24
CA GLY A 56 6.01 -15.72 1.31
C GLY A 56 7.44 -15.85 0.80
N ARG A 57 7.69 -16.81 -0.09
CA ARG A 57 9.01 -17.01 -0.73
C ARG A 57 9.42 -15.79 -1.57
N PHE A 58 8.49 -15.21 -2.32
CA PHE A 58 8.74 -13.98 -3.08
C PHE A 58 9.15 -12.82 -2.15
N LEU A 59 8.42 -12.60 -1.06
CA LEU A 59 8.73 -11.51 -0.13
C LEU A 59 10.04 -11.69 0.63
N ALA A 60 10.39 -12.92 0.97
CA ALA A 60 11.65 -13.25 1.67
C ALA A 60 12.87 -13.13 0.76
N SER A 61 12.67 -13.19 -0.57
CA SER A 61 13.76 -13.06 -1.54
C SER A 61 14.16 -11.60 -1.75
N PRO A 62 15.45 -11.25 -1.64
CA PRO A 62 15.92 -9.96 -2.13
C PRO A 62 15.61 -9.78 -3.62
N PRO A 63 15.43 -8.53 -4.10
CA PRO A 63 15.19 -8.28 -5.51
C PRO A 63 16.24 -8.90 -6.43
N GLY A 64 15.81 -9.60 -7.47
CA GLY A 64 16.69 -10.27 -8.44
C GLY A 64 17.31 -11.58 -7.96
N MET A 65 17.00 -12.06 -6.76
CA MET A 65 17.50 -13.32 -6.23
C MET A 65 16.44 -14.43 -6.36
N PRO A 66 16.86 -15.71 -6.48
CA PRO A 66 15.94 -16.85 -6.43
C PRO A 66 15.11 -16.85 -5.13
N TRP A 67 13.89 -17.35 -5.23
CA TRP A 67 13.02 -17.50 -4.06
C TRP A 67 13.54 -18.64 -3.17
N PRO A 68 13.64 -18.43 -1.85
CA PRO A 68 14.11 -19.47 -0.92
C PRO A 68 13.06 -20.59 -0.78
N ASP A 69 13.49 -21.79 -0.39
CA ASP A 69 12.57 -22.89 -0.12
C ASP A 69 11.72 -22.66 1.12
N ASP A 70 12.27 -22.02 2.15
CA ASP A 70 11.58 -21.56 3.34
C ASP A 70 11.68 -20.03 3.43
N SER A 71 10.53 -19.38 3.57
CA SER A 71 10.47 -17.92 3.68
C SER A 71 10.68 -17.38 5.09
N GLY A 72 10.47 -18.21 6.11
CA GLY A 72 10.36 -17.75 7.49
C GLY A 72 9.20 -16.77 7.72
N LEU A 73 8.25 -16.69 6.78
CA LEU A 73 7.07 -15.81 6.81
C LEU A 73 5.79 -16.64 6.84
N TYR A 74 4.87 -16.24 7.67
CA TYR A 74 3.48 -16.71 7.67
C TYR A 74 2.63 -15.80 6.81
N VAL A 75 1.84 -16.38 5.93
CA VAL A 75 1.01 -15.66 4.95
C VAL A 75 -0.42 -16.15 5.01
N THR A 76 -1.39 -15.24 5.06
CA THR A 76 -2.81 -15.53 5.01
C THR A 76 -3.46 -14.76 3.87
N ALA A 77 -4.06 -15.46 2.93
CA ALA A 77 -4.79 -14.87 1.81
C ALA A 77 -6.23 -14.55 2.20
N VAL A 78 -6.66 -13.34 1.87
CA VAL A 78 -7.99 -12.79 2.17
C VAL A 78 -8.67 -12.25 0.92
N ASN A 79 -9.96 -11.93 1.04
CA ASN A 79 -10.80 -11.52 -0.10
C ASN A 79 -10.56 -10.10 -0.62
N SER A 80 -9.84 -9.25 0.10
CA SER A 80 -9.52 -7.88 -0.33
C SER A 80 -8.42 -7.24 0.54
N GLY A 81 -7.72 -6.21 0.01
CA GLY A 81 -6.79 -5.42 0.81
C GLY A 81 -7.44 -4.72 2.00
N SER A 82 -8.66 -4.20 1.85
CA SER A 82 -9.43 -3.60 2.95
C SER A 82 -9.75 -4.64 4.04
N GLY A 83 -10.14 -5.85 3.64
CA GLY A 83 -10.33 -6.96 4.57
C GLY A 83 -9.03 -7.37 5.27
N ALA A 84 -7.89 -7.31 4.57
CA ALA A 84 -6.57 -7.55 5.15
C ALA A 84 -6.25 -6.54 6.26
N LEU A 85 -6.50 -5.25 6.03
CA LEU A 85 -6.30 -4.18 7.03
C LEU A 85 -7.17 -4.39 8.27
N GLU A 86 -8.49 -4.67 8.08
CA GLU A 86 -9.41 -4.90 9.20
C GLU A 86 -8.96 -6.09 10.07
N VAL A 87 -8.61 -7.21 9.44
CA VAL A 87 -8.15 -8.42 10.14
C VAL A 87 -6.79 -8.21 10.82
N ALA A 88 -5.85 -7.56 10.15
CA ALA A 88 -4.51 -7.32 10.71
C ALA A 88 -4.56 -6.39 11.94
N LEU A 89 -5.33 -5.30 11.88
CA LEU A 89 -5.51 -4.39 13.00
C LEU A 89 -6.19 -5.08 14.19
N ASP A 90 -7.23 -5.89 13.93
CA ASP A 90 -7.90 -6.68 14.97
C ASP A 90 -6.93 -7.70 15.60
N ALA A 91 -6.17 -8.44 14.77
CA ALA A 91 -5.17 -9.39 15.24
C ALA A 91 -4.07 -8.73 16.09
N LEU A 92 -3.67 -7.50 15.77
CA LEU A 92 -2.76 -6.67 16.57
C LEU A 92 -3.42 -6.12 17.84
N GLY A 93 -4.70 -6.42 18.05
CA GLY A 93 -5.47 -6.03 19.22
C GLY A 93 -5.85 -4.55 19.25
N VAL A 94 -5.96 -3.91 18.09
CA VAL A 94 -6.40 -2.52 17.95
C VAL A 94 -7.90 -2.42 18.23
N GLY A 95 -8.30 -1.49 19.08
CA GLY A 95 -9.68 -1.33 19.46
C GLY A 95 -10.02 0.04 20.06
N CYS A 96 -11.13 0.07 20.78
CA CYS A 96 -11.62 1.30 21.41
C CYS A 96 -10.66 1.76 22.53
N GLY A 97 -10.20 3.00 22.46
CA GLY A 97 -9.20 3.57 23.35
C GLY A 97 -7.80 3.64 22.74
N ASP A 98 -7.58 2.99 21.61
CA ASP A 98 -6.28 2.94 20.94
C ASP A 98 -6.15 4.01 19.84
N GLU A 99 -4.91 4.36 19.55
CA GLU A 99 -4.50 5.21 18.44
C GLU A 99 -3.68 4.42 17.43
N VAL A 100 -3.94 4.68 16.14
CA VAL A 100 -3.11 4.19 15.02
C VAL A 100 -2.54 5.40 14.29
N LEU A 101 -1.22 5.51 14.26
CA LEU A 101 -0.54 6.53 13.48
C LEU A 101 -0.54 6.14 12.00
N VAL A 102 -0.97 7.07 11.15
CA VAL A 102 -1.06 6.87 9.69
C VAL A 102 -0.76 8.18 8.97
N GLN A 103 -0.19 8.12 7.77
CA GLN A 103 0.07 9.32 6.97
C GLN A 103 -1.21 9.94 6.38
N GLY A 104 -1.14 11.19 5.93
CA GLY A 104 -2.29 11.91 5.37
C GLY A 104 -2.52 11.66 3.88
N PHE A 105 -1.55 11.09 3.17
CA PHE A 105 -1.67 10.66 1.77
C PHE A 105 -1.71 9.14 1.73
N MET A 106 -2.92 8.57 1.53
CA MET A 106 -3.19 7.12 1.55
C MET A 106 -4.53 6.84 0.85
N TRP A 107 -4.81 5.59 0.57
CA TRP A 107 -6.16 5.19 0.17
C TRP A 107 -7.10 5.15 1.39
N ILE A 108 -8.36 5.57 1.20
CA ILE A 108 -9.37 5.65 2.28
C ILE A 108 -9.50 4.37 3.12
N SER A 109 -9.20 3.18 2.56
CA SER A 109 -9.30 1.91 3.30
C SER A 109 -8.39 1.85 4.52
N SER A 110 -7.23 2.52 4.49
CA SER A 110 -6.31 2.60 5.64
C SER A 110 -7.00 3.30 6.84
N ILE A 111 -7.68 4.42 6.58
CA ILE A 111 -8.46 5.13 7.62
C ILE A 111 -9.72 4.34 8.00
N ALA A 112 -10.43 3.82 7.00
CA ALA A 112 -11.67 3.07 7.24
C ALA A 112 -11.43 1.85 8.15
N ALA A 113 -10.35 1.11 7.94
CA ALA A 113 -10.00 -0.05 8.78
C ALA A 113 -9.72 0.36 10.23
N ILE A 114 -9.02 1.48 10.47
CA ILE A 114 -8.79 2.01 11.82
C ILE A 114 -10.11 2.36 12.49
N VAL A 115 -10.96 3.13 11.80
CA VAL A 115 -12.26 3.58 12.31
C VAL A 115 -13.21 2.40 12.56
N ARG A 116 -13.23 1.39 11.67
CA ARG A 116 -14.04 0.17 11.85
C ARG A 116 -13.58 -0.68 13.00
N ASN A 117 -12.27 -0.71 13.30
CA ASN A 117 -11.72 -1.30 14.52
C ASN A 117 -11.95 -0.43 15.77
N ARG A 118 -12.72 0.66 15.66
CA ARG A 118 -13.11 1.56 16.75
C ARG A 118 -11.93 2.33 17.37
N ALA A 119 -10.79 2.38 16.71
CA ALA A 119 -9.62 3.14 17.09
C ALA A 119 -9.62 4.54 16.45
N ILE A 120 -8.73 5.40 16.90
CA ILE A 120 -8.59 6.77 16.41
C ILE A 120 -7.38 6.84 15.46
N PRO A 121 -7.55 7.26 14.19
CA PRO A 121 -6.43 7.56 13.33
C PRO A 121 -5.74 8.84 13.78
N VAL A 122 -4.41 8.81 13.92
CA VAL A 122 -3.57 9.97 14.25
C VAL A 122 -2.69 10.26 13.05
N LEU A 123 -2.88 11.43 12.43
CA LEU A 123 -2.16 11.77 11.20
C LEU A 123 -0.71 12.13 11.50
N VAL A 124 0.21 11.58 10.69
CA VAL A 124 1.64 11.87 10.65
C VAL A 124 1.95 12.57 9.33
N ASP A 125 2.75 13.63 9.35
CA ASP A 125 3.13 14.39 8.17
C ASP A 125 4.06 13.58 7.25
N SER A 126 4.22 14.02 6.01
CA SER A 126 5.00 13.33 4.99
C SER A 126 6.34 13.99 4.75
N ASP A 127 7.30 13.24 4.25
CA ASP A 127 8.56 13.75 3.72
C ASP A 127 8.52 13.94 2.19
N ASP A 128 9.66 14.17 1.57
CA ASP A 128 9.80 14.38 0.12
C ASP A 128 9.59 13.13 -0.74
N THR A 129 9.44 11.94 -0.11
CA THR A 129 8.94 10.72 -0.76
C THR A 129 7.40 10.69 -0.86
N LEU A 130 6.71 11.70 -0.33
CA LEU A 130 5.25 11.75 -0.14
C LEU A 130 4.69 10.63 0.76
N ASN A 131 5.56 9.93 1.49
CA ASN A 131 5.21 8.93 2.47
C ASN A 131 5.46 9.43 3.89
N MET A 132 5.17 8.60 4.90
CA MET A 132 5.31 8.95 6.32
C MET A 132 6.72 9.45 6.67
N ASP A 133 6.83 10.67 7.22
CA ASP A 133 8.10 11.21 7.70
C ASP A 133 8.47 10.57 9.05
N ALA A 134 9.53 9.78 9.08
CA ALA A 134 10.04 9.15 10.30
C ALA A 134 10.29 10.17 11.43
N LYS A 135 10.73 11.40 11.09
CA LYS A 135 11.00 12.47 12.05
C LYS A 135 9.73 13.05 12.69
N ALA A 136 8.58 12.87 12.03
CA ALA A 136 7.29 13.35 12.54
C ALA A 136 6.60 12.35 13.47
N ILE A 137 7.05 11.09 13.53
CA ILE A 137 6.40 10.01 14.28
C ILE A 137 6.40 10.31 15.78
N ARG A 138 7.56 10.58 16.38
CA ARG A 138 7.73 10.71 17.83
C ARG A 138 6.78 11.75 18.44
N ALA A 139 6.58 12.87 17.77
CA ALA A 139 5.71 13.95 18.22
C ALA A 139 4.22 13.57 18.25
N ARG A 140 3.84 12.49 17.58
CA ARG A 140 2.47 12.00 17.51
C ARG A 140 2.21 10.79 18.41
N VAL A 141 3.26 10.18 18.99
CA VAL A 141 3.14 9.02 19.87
C VAL A 141 2.62 9.42 21.24
N THR A 142 1.63 8.69 21.73
CA THR A 142 1.09 8.80 23.10
C THR A 142 1.13 7.44 23.81
N ALA A 143 0.69 7.39 25.06
CA ALA A 143 0.52 6.12 25.78
C ALA A 143 -0.50 5.19 25.10
N ARG A 144 -1.46 5.73 24.34
CA ARG A 144 -2.52 4.99 23.62
C ARG A 144 -2.09 4.49 22.25
N THR A 145 -0.97 4.96 21.72
CA THR A 145 -0.48 4.53 20.41
C THR A 145 -0.18 3.04 20.40
N LYS A 146 -0.86 2.29 19.56
CA LYS A 146 -0.77 0.84 19.45
C LYS A 146 -0.06 0.39 18.18
N VAL A 147 -0.35 1.05 17.05
CA VAL A 147 0.19 0.72 15.74
C VAL A 147 0.67 1.99 15.04
N ILE A 148 1.78 1.86 14.32
CA ILE A 148 2.23 2.80 13.29
C ILE A 148 2.04 2.11 11.95
N MET A 149 1.32 2.78 11.03
CA MET A 149 0.93 2.21 9.74
C MET A 149 1.47 3.08 8.60
N PRO A 150 2.71 2.84 8.13
CA PRO A 150 3.21 3.44 6.90
C PRO A 150 2.46 2.87 5.69
N VAL A 151 2.15 3.74 4.72
CA VAL A 151 1.41 3.39 3.49
C VAL A 151 2.23 3.82 2.29
N PRO A 152 3.11 2.96 1.74
CA PRO A 152 3.85 3.25 0.51
C PRO A 152 2.91 3.55 -0.65
N MET A 153 2.82 4.85 -1.05
CA MET A 153 1.82 5.33 -1.99
C MET A 153 2.31 5.35 -3.43
N LEU A 154 1.41 4.94 -4.35
CA LEU A 154 1.60 5.04 -5.80
C LEU A 154 2.94 4.41 -6.24
N GLY A 155 3.26 3.25 -5.67
CA GLY A 155 4.48 2.53 -5.97
C GLY A 155 5.76 3.09 -5.35
N GLY A 156 5.69 4.23 -4.69
CA GLY A 156 6.84 4.85 -4.02
C GLY A 156 7.05 4.32 -2.62
N VAL A 157 8.30 4.12 -2.24
CA VAL A 157 8.70 3.51 -0.98
C VAL A 157 8.83 4.56 0.13
N ALA A 158 8.31 4.27 1.32
CA ALA A 158 8.65 5.01 2.54
C ALA A 158 10.08 4.70 2.98
N ARG A 159 10.72 5.62 3.70
CA ARG A 159 12.06 5.41 4.31
C ARG A 159 11.97 4.42 5.47
N MET A 160 11.68 3.14 5.14
CA MET A 160 11.38 2.09 6.11
C MET A 160 12.50 1.91 7.14
N GLY A 161 13.78 1.95 6.72
CA GLY A 161 14.90 1.89 7.67
C GLY A 161 14.86 2.97 8.73
N ALA A 162 14.55 4.21 8.37
CA ALA A 162 14.42 5.33 9.29
C ALA A 162 13.18 5.18 10.20
N ILE A 163 12.04 4.76 9.64
CA ILE A 163 10.81 4.49 10.40
C ILE A 163 11.07 3.40 11.44
N MET A 164 11.66 2.27 11.07
CA MET A 164 11.93 1.16 11.98
C MET A 164 12.93 1.55 13.06
N THR A 165 13.93 2.35 12.73
CA THR A 165 14.92 2.87 13.72
C THR A 165 14.23 3.77 14.75
N GLU A 166 13.37 4.68 14.30
CA GLU A 166 12.61 5.55 15.21
C GLU A 166 11.66 4.76 16.10
N VAL A 167 10.94 3.77 15.54
CA VAL A 167 10.03 2.91 16.29
C VAL A 167 10.78 2.09 17.35
N ARG A 168 11.94 1.51 17.02
CA ARG A 168 12.78 0.80 18.01
C ARG A 168 13.21 1.70 19.16
N SER A 169 13.64 2.94 18.86
CA SER A 169 14.00 3.93 19.88
C SER A 169 12.82 4.25 20.79
N ILE A 170 11.64 4.51 20.20
CA ILE A 170 10.41 4.76 20.96
C ILE A 170 10.03 3.56 21.82
N ASN A 171 10.14 2.34 21.27
CA ASN A 171 9.81 1.12 22.00
C ASN A 171 10.75 0.86 23.19
N ALA A 172 12.04 1.16 23.05
CA ALA A 172 12.99 1.08 24.18
C ALA A 172 12.57 1.99 25.33
N GLU A 173 12.19 3.24 25.03
CA GLU A 173 11.70 4.19 26.03
C GLU A 173 10.35 3.75 26.66
N ARG A 174 9.43 3.21 25.86
CA ARG A 174 8.14 2.70 26.33
C ARG A 174 8.31 1.54 27.29
N LEU A 175 9.13 0.58 26.93
CA LEU A 175 9.42 -0.60 27.77
C LEU A 175 10.05 -0.19 29.12
N SER A 176 10.98 0.77 29.12
CA SER A 176 11.55 1.31 30.37
C SER A 176 10.52 1.97 31.29
N ARG A 177 9.38 2.39 30.73
CA ARG A 177 8.24 3.01 31.44
C ARG A 177 7.11 2.01 31.73
N GLY A 178 7.29 0.71 31.44
CA GLY A 178 6.27 -0.32 31.62
C GLY A 178 5.10 -0.24 30.63
N LEU A 179 5.26 0.48 29.51
CA LEU A 179 4.26 0.55 28.44
C LEU A 179 4.50 -0.54 27.40
N PRO A 180 3.45 -1.09 26.79
CA PRO A 180 3.61 -2.07 25.72
C PRO A 180 4.28 -1.45 24.49
N PRO A 181 5.06 -2.24 23.71
CA PRO A 181 5.67 -1.76 22.49
C PRO A 181 4.62 -1.45 21.42
N ILE A 182 4.92 -0.46 20.58
CA ILE A 182 4.13 -0.13 19.38
C ILE A 182 4.48 -1.11 18.29
N LYS A 183 3.48 -1.61 17.59
CA LYS A 183 3.62 -2.49 16.44
C LYS A 183 3.64 -1.70 15.13
N VAL A 184 4.27 -2.25 14.10
CA VAL A 184 4.29 -1.67 12.76
C VAL A 184 3.48 -2.57 11.82
N LEU A 185 2.46 -1.99 11.17
CA LEU A 185 1.66 -2.62 10.12
C LEU A 185 1.95 -1.89 8.80
N GLU A 186 2.63 -2.54 7.87
CA GLU A 186 2.86 -1.96 6.55
C GLU A 186 1.61 -2.15 5.66
N ASP A 187 1.02 -1.05 5.18
CA ASP A 187 -0.03 -1.10 4.15
C ASP A 187 0.61 -1.04 2.76
N CYS A 188 1.04 -2.19 2.26
CA CYS A 188 1.73 -2.33 0.98
C CYS A 188 0.77 -2.51 -0.22
N ALA A 189 -0.50 -2.13 -0.09
CA ALA A 189 -1.52 -2.32 -1.13
C ALA A 189 -1.19 -1.68 -2.49
N GLN A 190 -0.27 -0.71 -2.54
CA GLN A 190 0.15 -0.03 -3.77
C GLN A 190 1.65 -0.20 -4.07
N ALA A 191 2.36 -1.05 -3.34
CA ALA A 191 3.81 -1.16 -3.44
C ALA A 191 4.33 -2.62 -3.49
N LEU A 192 3.50 -3.56 -3.94
CA LEU A 192 3.92 -4.96 -4.09
C LEU A 192 5.13 -5.06 -5.05
N GLY A 193 6.21 -5.64 -4.55
CA GLY A 193 7.48 -5.80 -5.27
C GLY A 193 8.44 -4.61 -5.15
N ALA A 194 8.04 -3.53 -4.47
CA ALA A 194 8.96 -2.48 -4.06
C ALA A 194 9.92 -2.99 -2.98
N HIS A 195 11.05 -2.29 -2.78
CA HIS A 195 12.05 -2.66 -1.79
C HIS A 195 12.72 -1.46 -1.15
N ALA A 196 13.23 -1.63 0.06
CA ALA A 196 13.93 -0.60 0.81
C ALA A 196 15.12 -1.18 1.58
N ARG A 197 15.99 -0.32 2.06
CA ARG A 197 17.07 -0.67 2.97
C ARG A 197 16.63 -0.48 4.43
N GLY A 198 17.01 -1.40 5.32
CA GLY A 198 16.74 -1.29 6.75
C GLY A 198 16.76 -2.63 7.47
N VAL A 199 16.45 -2.61 8.76
CA VAL A 199 16.38 -3.79 9.62
C VAL A 199 14.92 -4.12 9.93
N PRO A 200 14.43 -5.33 9.59
CA PRO A 200 13.07 -5.75 9.94
C PRO A 200 12.84 -5.92 11.45
N GLY A 201 11.59 -5.75 11.89
CA GLY A 201 11.13 -5.99 13.26
C GLY A 201 11.16 -4.77 14.18
N SER A 202 10.04 -4.48 14.81
CA SER A 202 9.87 -3.31 15.70
C SER A 202 10.65 -3.41 17.03
N LEU A 203 11.11 -4.63 17.37
CA LEU A 203 11.89 -4.93 18.58
C LEU A 203 13.28 -5.55 18.26
N ALA A 204 13.62 -5.71 16.98
CA ALA A 204 14.89 -6.29 16.60
C ALA A 204 16.07 -5.42 17.06
N PRO A 205 17.20 -6.02 17.48
CA PRO A 205 18.42 -5.25 17.73
C PRO A 205 18.91 -4.61 16.43
N ALA A 206 19.60 -3.49 16.54
CA ALA A 206 20.27 -2.88 15.39
C ALA A 206 21.29 -3.90 14.83
N ALA A 207 21.16 -4.20 13.54
CA ALA A 207 22.03 -5.10 12.78
C ALA A 207 22.39 -4.40 11.45
N ASP A 208 23.18 -5.07 10.61
CA ASP A 208 23.48 -4.55 9.28
C ASP A 208 22.21 -4.35 8.46
N GLU A 209 22.09 -3.17 7.86
CA GLU A 209 20.94 -2.81 7.03
C GLU A 209 21.00 -3.56 5.69
N GLY A 210 20.07 -4.51 5.52
CA GLY A 210 19.87 -5.21 4.27
C GLY A 210 18.84 -4.52 3.36
N VAL A 211 18.80 -4.96 2.09
CA VAL A 211 17.71 -4.61 1.16
C VAL A 211 16.62 -5.67 1.28
N HIS A 212 15.41 -5.24 1.62
CA HIS A 212 14.26 -6.11 1.78
C HIS A 212 13.08 -5.59 0.97
N ARG A 213 12.23 -6.49 0.50
CA ARG A 213 10.95 -6.07 -0.09
C ARG A 213 10.08 -5.41 0.98
N VAL A 214 9.33 -4.37 0.59
CA VAL A 214 8.33 -3.77 1.50
C VAL A 214 7.28 -4.83 1.84
N GLY A 215 6.79 -4.78 3.08
CA GLY A 215 5.98 -5.83 3.66
C GLY A 215 6.77 -6.87 4.46
N ALA A 216 8.12 -6.73 4.47
CA ALA A 216 9.00 -7.56 5.28
C ALA A 216 9.61 -6.84 6.50
N PHE A 217 9.33 -5.55 6.70
CA PHE A 217 9.93 -4.75 7.77
C PHE A 217 9.10 -4.75 9.06
N GLY A 218 7.78 -4.61 8.96
CA GLY A 218 6.88 -4.49 10.09
C GLY A 218 6.66 -5.77 10.89
N ASP A 219 5.85 -5.67 11.94
CA ASP A 219 5.34 -6.85 12.67
C ASP A 219 4.30 -7.60 11.84
N ALA A 220 3.57 -6.86 10.99
CA ALA A 220 2.71 -7.39 9.95
C ALA A 220 2.71 -6.48 8.73
N ALA A 221 2.28 -7.03 7.60
CA ALA A 221 2.04 -6.28 6.38
C ALA A 221 0.78 -6.75 5.67
N ILE A 222 0.16 -5.85 4.88
CA ILE A 222 -0.95 -6.22 4.00
C ILE A 222 -0.65 -5.86 2.55
N PHE A 223 -1.30 -6.60 1.65
CA PHE A 223 -1.26 -6.35 0.21
C PHE A 223 -2.66 -6.45 -0.40
N SER A 224 -2.83 -5.84 -1.57
CA SER A 224 -4.08 -5.88 -2.33
C SER A 224 -3.83 -6.49 -3.70
N LEU A 225 -4.79 -7.27 -4.18
CA LEU A 225 -4.81 -7.86 -5.52
C LEU A 225 -6.03 -7.36 -6.33
N GLN A 226 -6.55 -6.20 -5.94
CA GLN A 226 -7.63 -5.52 -6.67
C GLN A 226 -7.11 -5.11 -8.06
N ILE A 227 -7.99 -4.90 -9.03
CA ILE A 227 -7.66 -4.74 -10.45
C ILE A 227 -6.59 -3.68 -10.76
N ASN A 228 -6.50 -2.60 -9.97
CA ASN A 228 -5.52 -1.52 -10.15
C ASN A 228 -4.11 -1.85 -9.64
N LYS A 229 -3.84 -3.07 -9.17
CA LYS A 229 -2.56 -3.41 -8.55
C LYS A 229 -1.57 -3.98 -9.55
N ASN A 230 -0.28 -4.03 -9.15
CA ASN A 230 0.80 -4.54 -10.00
C ASN A 230 0.57 -5.97 -10.50
N ILE A 231 -0.12 -6.77 -9.68
CA ILE A 231 -0.77 -8.04 -10.07
C ILE A 231 -2.19 -8.05 -9.54
N SER A 232 -3.07 -8.78 -10.20
CA SER A 232 -4.48 -8.79 -9.86
C SER A 232 -5.09 -10.19 -9.89
N ALA A 233 -6.12 -10.40 -9.06
CA ALA A 233 -7.06 -11.50 -9.15
C ALA A 233 -8.51 -10.96 -9.21
N GLY A 234 -8.68 -9.71 -9.73
CA GLY A 234 -9.92 -8.94 -9.69
C GLY A 234 -10.14 -8.31 -8.33
N GLU A 235 -10.21 -9.12 -7.30
CA GLU A 235 -10.19 -8.78 -5.88
C GLU A 235 -9.29 -9.77 -5.13
N GLY A 236 -8.77 -9.36 -3.98
CA GLY A 236 -7.95 -10.19 -3.12
C GLY A 236 -7.03 -9.37 -2.23
N GLY A 237 -6.44 -10.02 -1.24
CA GLY A 237 -5.45 -9.42 -0.36
C GLY A 237 -4.62 -10.48 0.34
N MET A 238 -3.51 -10.05 0.92
CA MET A 238 -2.61 -10.89 1.70
C MET A 238 -2.31 -10.22 3.02
N ILE A 239 -2.14 -11.02 4.07
CA ILE A 239 -1.59 -10.57 5.37
C ILE A 239 -0.33 -11.40 5.62
N VAL A 240 0.75 -10.74 6.01
CA VAL A 240 2.06 -11.37 6.22
C VAL A 240 2.59 -11.00 7.60
N THR A 241 3.20 -11.96 8.30
CA THR A 241 3.89 -11.75 9.57
C THR A 241 5.02 -12.76 9.76
N ARG A 242 5.97 -12.47 10.67
CA ARG A 242 6.97 -13.44 11.17
C ARG A 242 6.56 -14.04 12.51
N ASP A 243 5.54 -13.52 13.15
CA ASP A 243 5.09 -13.93 14.47
C ASP A 243 4.03 -15.03 14.33
N ALA A 244 4.38 -16.25 14.79
CA ALA A 244 3.51 -17.41 14.72
C ALA A 244 2.19 -17.23 15.50
N GLU A 245 2.23 -16.56 16.67
CA GLU A 245 1.03 -16.32 17.47
C GLU A 245 0.13 -15.28 16.81
N LEU A 246 0.71 -14.22 16.21
CA LEU A 246 -0.04 -13.25 15.43
C LEU A 246 -0.68 -13.93 14.20
N HIS A 247 0.06 -14.81 13.51
CA HIS A 247 -0.48 -15.59 12.40
C HIS A 247 -1.67 -16.45 12.83
N ARG A 248 -1.56 -17.18 13.94
CA ARG A 248 -2.66 -17.99 14.48
C ARG A 248 -3.92 -17.14 14.74
N ARG A 249 -3.76 -15.92 15.25
CA ARG A 249 -4.87 -14.96 15.43
C ARG A 249 -5.43 -14.48 14.09
N ILE A 250 -4.57 -14.16 13.13
CA ILE A 250 -4.98 -13.77 11.77
C ILE A 250 -5.78 -14.88 11.11
N GLU A 251 -5.32 -16.14 11.20
CA GLU A 251 -6.01 -17.32 10.65
C GLU A 251 -7.40 -17.50 11.26
N ALA A 252 -7.54 -17.29 12.56
CA ALA A 252 -8.84 -17.34 13.20
C ALA A 252 -9.77 -16.21 12.76
N LEU A 253 -9.27 -14.96 12.78
CA LEU A 253 -10.05 -13.76 12.51
C LEU A 253 -10.48 -13.65 11.04
N HIS A 254 -9.59 -14.02 10.08
CA HIS A 254 -9.96 -13.99 8.66
C HIS A 254 -11.04 -15.03 8.32
N ASN A 255 -11.11 -16.10 9.07
CA ASN A 255 -12.13 -17.14 8.95
C ASN A 255 -13.40 -16.73 9.76
N ALA A 256 -13.87 -17.53 10.66
CA ALA A 256 -15.08 -17.29 11.46
C ALA A 256 -14.79 -17.23 12.98
N GLY A 257 -13.55 -17.01 13.37
CA GLY A 257 -13.10 -16.89 14.75
C GLY A 257 -12.42 -18.15 15.29
N TYR A 258 -12.17 -19.14 14.44
CA TYR A 258 -11.39 -20.33 14.79
C TYR A 258 -10.23 -20.53 13.82
N ALA A 259 -9.09 -20.95 14.33
CA ALA A 259 -7.96 -21.39 13.52
C ALA A 259 -8.17 -22.84 13.09
N LYS A 260 -7.77 -23.15 11.84
CA LYS A 260 -7.74 -24.54 11.36
C LYS A 260 -6.43 -25.16 11.83
N ASP A 261 -6.52 -26.29 12.54
CA ASP A 261 -5.34 -27.10 12.79
C ASP A 261 -4.94 -27.82 11.49
N ALA A 262 -3.71 -27.61 11.03
CA ALA A 262 -3.22 -28.19 9.79
C ALA A 262 -3.16 -29.74 9.86
N ASP A 263 -2.98 -30.29 11.05
CA ASP A 263 -2.84 -31.72 11.29
C ASP A 263 -4.15 -32.43 11.61
N ALA A 264 -5.26 -31.68 11.76
CA ALA A 264 -6.59 -32.22 12.03
C ALA A 264 -7.55 -32.01 10.85
N PRO A 265 -7.52 -32.85 9.82
CA PRO A 265 -8.25 -32.61 8.56
C PRO A 265 -9.78 -32.57 8.68
N ARG A 266 -10.34 -32.79 9.84
CA ARG A 266 -11.80 -32.76 10.07
C ARG A 266 -12.24 -32.14 11.41
N ASN A 267 -11.35 -31.65 12.24
CA ASN A 267 -11.74 -30.90 13.43
C ASN A 267 -11.86 -29.43 13.08
N TRP A 268 -13.08 -28.98 12.84
CA TRP A 268 -13.43 -27.58 12.58
C TRP A 268 -13.18 -26.68 13.80
N TYR A 269 -12.97 -27.28 14.95
CA TYR A 269 -12.77 -26.65 16.24
C TYR A 269 -11.39 -27.04 16.75
N GLY A 270 -10.34 -26.37 16.27
CA GLY A 270 -9.04 -26.44 16.95
C GLY A 270 -9.18 -26.08 18.44
N ASP A 271 -8.12 -26.17 19.20
CA ASP A 271 -8.10 -26.20 20.68
C ASP A 271 -8.83 -25.06 21.43
N ALA A 272 -9.37 -24.05 20.81
CA ALA A 272 -10.39 -23.11 21.29
C ALA A 272 -10.71 -22.05 20.24
N PRO A 273 -11.96 -21.58 20.12
CA PRO A 273 -12.28 -20.43 19.30
C PRO A 273 -11.54 -19.19 19.83
N LEU A 274 -10.80 -18.51 18.95
CA LEU A 274 -10.05 -17.29 19.32
C LEU A 274 -10.91 -16.02 19.37
N GLY A 275 -12.20 -16.14 19.10
CA GLY A 275 -13.14 -15.02 19.14
C GLY A 275 -14.04 -14.96 17.92
N TRP A 276 -14.51 -13.76 17.58
CA TRP A 276 -15.41 -13.50 16.45
C TRP A 276 -14.58 -13.14 15.21
N GLY A 277 -14.73 -13.90 14.13
CA GLY A 277 -14.01 -13.66 12.88
C GLY A 277 -14.82 -12.91 11.84
N HIS A 278 -14.13 -12.43 10.81
CA HIS A 278 -14.67 -11.54 9.78
C HIS A 278 -15.19 -12.27 8.53
N GLY A 279 -14.84 -13.55 8.33
CA GLY A 279 -15.22 -14.30 7.12
C GLY A 279 -14.58 -13.77 5.83
N ARG A 280 -13.34 -13.28 5.88
CA ARG A 280 -12.59 -12.62 4.79
C ARG A 280 -11.75 -13.59 3.95
N ARG A 281 -12.21 -14.80 3.72
CA ARG A 281 -11.45 -15.84 3.00
C ARG A 281 -11.30 -15.55 1.50
N MET A 282 -10.13 -15.85 0.95
CA MET A 282 -9.89 -15.89 -0.49
C MET A 282 -10.46 -17.19 -1.08
N SER A 283 -11.01 -17.13 -2.29
CA SER A 283 -11.46 -18.33 -3.02
C SER A 283 -10.31 -18.99 -3.79
N GLU A 284 -10.44 -20.30 -4.07
CA GLU A 284 -9.47 -21.05 -4.90
C GLU A 284 -9.34 -20.44 -6.32
N LEU A 285 -10.41 -19.83 -6.86
CA LEU A 285 -10.38 -19.13 -8.15
C LEU A 285 -9.42 -17.94 -8.11
N GLN A 286 -9.54 -17.10 -7.08
CA GLN A 286 -8.64 -15.95 -6.90
C GLN A 286 -7.20 -16.41 -6.68
N GLY A 287 -6.99 -17.45 -5.83
CA GLY A 287 -5.68 -18.02 -5.58
C GLY A 287 -5.01 -18.55 -6.84
N ALA A 288 -5.75 -19.27 -7.69
CA ALA A 288 -5.24 -19.82 -8.94
C ALA A 288 -4.77 -18.73 -9.91
N VAL A 289 -5.58 -17.68 -10.10
CA VAL A 289 -5.22 -16.54 -10.96
C VAL A 289 -4.04 -15.76 -10.37
N ALA A 290 -4.08 -15.48 -9.07
CA ALA A 290 -3.03 -14.73 -8.38
C ALA A 290 -1.65 -15.41 -8.45
N ARG A 291 -1.61 -16.75 -8.42
CA ARG A 291 -0.36 -17.53 -8.59
C ARG A 291 0.29 -17.31 -9.95
N VAL A 292 -0.50 -17.29 -11.02
CA VAL A 292 0.02 -17.00 -12.37
C VAL A 292 0.56 -15.58 -12.43
N GLN A 293 -0.20 -14.63 -11.93
CA GLN A 293 0.18 -13.23 -11.88
C GLN A 293 1.47 -12.99 -11.05
N LEU A 294 1.63 -13.68 -9.91
CA LEU A 294 2.83 -13.57 -9.07
C LEU A 294 4.10 -13.94 -9.85
N ARG A 295 4.04 -14.97 -10.69
CA ARG A 295 5.19 -15.39 -11.53
C ARG A 295 5.54 -14.36 -12.62
N ARG A 296 4.58 -13.53 -13.02
CA ARG A 296 4.79 -12.44 -13.99
C ARG A 296 5.29 -11.14 -13.35
N LEU A 297 5.21 -11.02 -12.02
CA LEU A 297 5.41 -9.75 -11.31
C LEU A 297 6.78 -9.12 -11.57
N ASP A 298 7.87 -9.88 -11.53
CA ASP A 298 9.22 -9.32 -11.76
C ASP A 298 9.35 -8.73 -13.17
N GLY A 299 8.76 -9.38 -14.19
CA GLY A 299 8.71 -8.84 -15.57
C GLY A 299 7.84 -7.58 -15.68
N ILE A 300 6.68 -7.56 -15.02
CA ILE A 300 5.79 -6.40 -14.96
C ILE A 300 6.53 -5.20 -14.32
N LEU A 301 7.20 -5.42 -13.20
CA LEU A 301 7.97 -4.40 -12.50
C LEU A 301 9.16 -3.88 -13.32
N ALA A 302 9.87 -4.78 -14.01
CA ALA A 302 11.00 -4.40 -14.87
C ALA A 302 10.56 -3.45 -15.97
N ASN A 303 9.42 -3.74 -16.64
CA ASN A 303 8.87 -2.88 -17.68
C ASN A 303 8.45 -1.51 -17.12
N MET A 304 7.71 -1.48 -15.99
CA MET A 304 7.30 -0.21 -15.38
C MET A 304 8.49 0.64 -14.96
N ARG A 305 9.49 0.04 -14.29
CA ARG A 305 10.70 0.76 -13.85
C ARG A 305 11.46 1.34 -15.03
N HIS A 306 11.60 0.59 -16.13
CA HIS A 306 12.27 1.08 -17.33
C HIS A 306 11.59 2.33 -17.89
N SER A 307 10.28 2.31 -18.08
CA SER A 307 9.52 3.46 -18.59
C SER A 307 9.51 4.62 -17.59
N HIS A 308 9.36 4.32 -16.30
CA HIS A 308 9.37 5.31 -15.23
C HIS A 308 10.69 6.07 -15.16
N GLU A 309 11.84 5.39 -15.20
CA GLU A 309 13.17 5.98 -15.21
C GLU A 309 13.35 6.93 -16.40
N ARG A 310 12.91 6.53 -17.59
CA ARG A 310 12.94 7.41 -18.77
C ARG A 310 12.09 8.67 -18.58
N PHE A 311 10.91 8.55 -17.99
CA PHE A 311 10.04 9.69 -17.76
C PHE A 311 10.60 10.61 -16.67
N GLU A 312 11.13 10.07 -15.58
CA GLU A 312 11.80 10.87 -14.56
C GLU A 312 13.00 11.65 -15.12
N ASP A 313 13.84 10.99 -15.92
CA ASP A 313 14.98 11.66 -16.56
C ASP A 313 14.55 12.78 -17.50
N HIS A 314 13.44 12.57 -18.20
CA HIS A 314 12.89 13.61 -19.06
C HIS A 314 12.31 14.78 -18.25
N VAL A 315 11.56 14.49 -17.20
CA VAL A 315 11.02 15.49 -16.26
C VAL A 315 12.14 16.33 -15.64
N ARG A 316 13.28 15.71 -15.26
CA ARG A 316 14.48 16.44 -14.78
C ARG A 316 15.08 17.37 -15.85
N ARG A 317 15.17 16.91 -17.10
CA ARG A 317 15.63 17.74 -18.22
C ARG A 317 14.75 18.97 -18.48
N LEU A 318 13.47 18.87 -18.18
CA LEU A 318 12.51 19.97 -18.24
C LEU A 318 12.59 20.93 -17.01
N GLY A 319 13.47 20.67 -16.03
CA GLY A 319 13.61 21.50 -14.83
C GLY A 319 12.54 21.25 -13.77
N MET A 320 11.78 20.16 -13.88
CA MET A 320 10.86 19.69 -12.82
C MET A 320 11.59 18.70 -11.90
N THR A 321 11.10 18.53 -10.68
CA THR A 321 11.71 17.65 -9.68
C THR A 321 10.84 16.40 -9.48
N PRO A 322 11.30 15.19 -9.86
CA PRO A 322 10.60 13.96 -9.52
C PRO A 322 10.46 13.78 -8.00
N ARG A 323 9.42 13.08 -7.59
CA ARG A 323 9.29 12.59 -6.21
C ARG A 323 10.59 11.90 -5.78
N GLN A 324 11.05 12.15 -4.56
CA GLN A 324 12.30 11.56 -4.09
C GLN A 324 12.12 10.07 -3.80
N HIS A 325 13.13 9.27 -4.14
CA HIS A 325 13.23 7.89 -3.73
C HIS A 325 13.66 7.78 -2.26
N ALA A 326 13.23 6.73 -1.58
CA ALA A 326 13.63 6.45 -0.20
C ALA A 326 15.14 6.23 -0.06
N ASP A 327 15.74 5.57 -1.05
CA ASP A 327 17.18 5.40 -1.23
C ASP A 327 17.55 5.83 -2.66
N THR A 328 18.33 6.89 -2.80
CA THR A 328 18.75 7.42 -4.11
C THR A 328 19.81 6.55 -4.78
N THR A 329 20.53 5.72 -4.02
CA THR A 329 21.56 4.81 -4.55
C THR A 329 20.98 3.48 -5.02
N HIS A 330 19.81 3.10 -4.48
CA HIS A 330 19.09 1.88 -4.80
C HIS A 330 17.58 2.18 -4.87
N PRO A 331 17.11 2.84 -5.92
CA PRO A 331 15.68 3.15 -6.09
C PRO A 331 14.86 1.86 -6.02
N GLY A 332 13.97 1.77 -5.03
CA GLY A 332 13.18 0.57 -4.76
C GLY A 332 11.72 0.66 -5.19
N ASP A 333 11.34 1.77 -5.81
CA ASP A 333 9.97 2.03 -6.25
C ASP A 333 9.52 1.04 -7.33
N THR A 334 8.22 0.82 -7.44
CA THR A 334 7.67 -0.09 -8.46
C THR A 334 7.63 0.50 -9.86
N GLY A 335 7.73 1.83 -9.97
CA GLY A 335 7.59 2.55 -11.23
C GLY A 335 6.13 2.77 -11.67
N TYR A 336 5.17 2.55 -10.80
CA TYR A 336 3.73 2.62 -11.13
C TYR A 336 3.25 4.02 -11.51
N TYR A 337 3.78 5.09 -10.89
CA TYR A 337 3.48 6.49 -11.18
C TYR A 337 4.75 7.32 -11.29
N CYS A 338 4.86 8.14 -12.33
CA CYS A 338 5.85 9.20 -12.39
C CYS A 338 5.24 10.48 -11.80
N ILE A 339 5.64 10.81 -10.57
CA ILE A 339 5.17 11.99 -9.84
C ILE A 339 6.28 13.03 -9.84
N PHE A 340 5.93 14.28 -10.10
CA PHE A 340 6.89 15.37 -10.15
C PHE A 340 6.33 16.68 -9.61
N GLN A 341 7.20 17.46 -9.00
CA GLN A 341 6.92 18.81 -8.56
C GLN A 341 7.02 19.78 -9.73
N LEU A 342 6.02 20.63 -9.88
CA LEU A 342 6.03 21.72 -10.85
C LEU A 342 7.10 22.76 -10.46
N PRO A 343 7.77 23.41 -11.43
CA PRO A 343 8.75 24.46 -11.14
C PRO A 343 8.08 25.62 -10.38
N PRO A 344 8.87 26.48 -9.72
CA PRO A 344 8.34 27.65 -9.00
C PRO A 344 7.36 28.47 -9.86
N GLY A 345 6.28 28.91 -9.26
CA GLY A 345 5.19 29.64 -9.90
C GLY A 345 4.45 30.53 -8.91
N PRO A 346 3.12 30.59 -8.95
CA PRO A 346 2.32 31.37 -8.02
C PRO A 346 2.69 31.08 -6.57
N LYS A 347 2.84 32.15 -5.76
CA LYS A 347 3.20 32.03 -4.33
C LYS A 347 2.01 31.68 -3.45
N ASP A 348 0.82 32.16 -3.83
CA ASP A 348 -0.41 31.88 -3.10
C ASP A 348 -0.99 30.52 -3.47
N GLU A 349 -1.68 29.93 -2.52
CA GLU A 349 -2.24 28.59 -2.65
C GLU A 349 -3.26 28.48 -3.80
N LYS A 350 -4.13 29.48 -3.96
CA LYS A 350 -5.15 29.51 -5.01
C LYS A 350 -4.50 29.47 -6.39
N GLY A 351 -3.45 30.24 -6.59
CA GLY A 351 -2.67 30.25 -7.84
C GLY A 351 -2.00 28.90 -8.11
N LYS A 352 -1.40 28.26 -7.08
CA LYS A 352 -0.82 26.90 -7.19
C LYS A 352 -1.87 25.89 -7.64
N ILE A 353 -3.07 25.91 -7.02
CA ILE A 353 -4.17 25.00 -7.37
C ILE A 353 -4.65 25.24 -8.81
N ILE A 354 -4.86 26.47 -9.23
CA ILE A 354 -5.26 26.79 -10.60
C ILE A 354 -4.24 26.26 -11.61
N ARG A 355 -2.95 26.49 -11.34
CA ARG A 355 -1.86 26.02 -12.21
C ARG A 355 -1.78 24.48 -12.26
N GLY A 356 -1.86 23.80 -11.12
CA GLY A 356 -1.86 22.34 -11.06
C GLY A 356 -2.99 21.73 -11.88
N ARG A 357 -4.21 22.27 -11.75
CA ARG A 357 -5.37 21.85 -12.55
C ARG A 357 -5.19 22.10 -14.04
N ALA A 358 -4.62 23.25 -14.43
CA ALA A 358 -4.36 23.56 -15.83
C ALA A 358 -3.36 22.56 -16.45
N VAL A 359 -2.29 22.22 -15.72
CA VAL A 359 -1.30 21.22 -16.15
C VAL A 359 -1.94 19.84 -16.28
N ALA A 360 -2.70 19.41 -15.27
CA ALA A 360 -3.41 18.13 -15.31
C ALA A 360 -4.40 18.07 -16.49
N ALA A 361 -5.16 19.12 -16.73
CA ALA A 361 -6.09 19.20 -17.87
C ALA A 361 -5.35 19.11 -19.22
N ALA A 362 -4.20 19.77 -19.35
CA ALA A 362 -3.38 19.74 -20.55
C ALA A 362 -2.78 18.34 -20.80
N LEU A 363 -2.27 17.67 -19.76
CA LEU A 363 -1.76 16.28 -19.87
C LEU A 363 -2.89 15.31 -20.21
N ASN A 364 -4.08 15.50 -19.65
CA ASN A 364 -5.25 14.66 -19.95
C ASN A 364 -5.72 14.82 -21.41
N ALA A 365 -5.51 15.99 -22.03
CA ALA A 365 -5.76 16.18 -23.46
C ALA A 365 -4.94 15.23 -24.36
N PHE A 366 -3.80 14.73 -23.86
CA PHE A 366 -2.96 13.71 -24.49
C PHE A 366 -3.21 12.28 -23.97
N ALA A 367 -4.30 12.05 -23.23
CA ALA A 367 -4.64 10.73 -22.65
C ALA A 367 -3.58 10.17 -21.69
N LEU A 368 -2.85 11.02 -20.98
CA LEU A 368 -1.82 10.60 -20.02
C LEU A 368 -2.38 10.28 -18.63
N HIS A 369 -3.69 10.42 -18.44
CA HIS A 369 -4.39 10.13 -17.18
C HIS A 369 -3.69 10.73 -15.95
N PRO A 370 -3.47 12.04 -15.92
CA PRO A 370 -2.71 12.69 -14.87
C PRO A 370 -3.54 12.82 -13.59
N TRP A 371 -2.84 12.89 -12.47
CA TRP A 371 -3.38 13.27 -11.19
C TRP A 371 -2.71 14.56 -10.70
N PHE A 372 -3.49 15.62 -10.51
CA PHE A 372 -3.09 16.70 -9.64
C PHE A 372 -3.34 16.27 -8.20
N LEU A 373 -2.26 16.14 -7.39
CA LEU A 373 -2.36 15.42 -6.12
C LEU A 373 -3.34 16.07 -5.13
N HIS A 374 -3.55 17.37 -5.17
CA HIS A 374 -4.55 18.07 -4.37
C HIS A 374 -5.99 17.55 -4.62
N ASP A 375 -6.30 17.22 -5.86
CA ASP A 375 -7.63 16.78 -6.30
C ASP A 375 -7.72 15.23 -6.34
N PHE A 376 -6.76 14.51 -5.75
CA PHE A 376 -6.71 13.06 -5.82
C PHE A 376 -7.70 12.39 -4.86
N GLU A 377 -8.94 12.84 -4.92
CA GLU A 377 -10.11 12.26 -4.24
C GLU A 377 -9.83 11.78 -2.81
N VAL A 378 -10.33 10.59 -2.48
CA VAL A 378 -10.19 9.95 -1.16
C VAL A 378 -8.79 9.39 -0.85
N HIS A 379 -7.78 9.76 -1.64
CA HIS A 379 -6.37 9.53 -1.31
C HIS A 379 -5.76 10.62 -0.42
N VAL A 380 -6.46 11.72 -0.25
CA VAL A 380 -6.01 12.88 0.52
C VAL A 380 -6.88 13.03 1.76
N TYR A 381 -6.27 13.10 2.94
CA TYR A 381 -6.96 13.05 4.23
C TYR A 381 -8.11 14.09 4.36
N TYR A 382 -7.92 15.31 3.88
CA TYR A 382 -8.95 16.36 3.97
C TYR A 382 -10.07 16.23 2.92
N ASN A 383 -9.91 15.37 1.92
CA ASN A 383 -10.96 15.03 0.94
C ASN A 383 -11.82 13.84 1.42
N ILE A 384 -11.42 13.16 2.50
CA ILE A 384 -12.21 12.09 3.11
C ILE A 384 -13.26 12.72 4.02
N GLU A 385 -14.39 13.10 3.46
CA GLU A 385 -15.48 13.77 4.18
C GLU A 385 -15.88 13.05 5.49
N PRO A 386 -16.07 11.71 5.52
CA PRO A 386 -16.39 11.01 6.75
C PRO A 386 -15.32 11.16 7.86
N LEU A 387 -14.04 11.30 7.49
CA LEU A 387 -12.96 11.53 8.45
C LEU A 387 -13.00 12.97 8.99
N VAL A 388 -13.12 13.96 8.09
CA VAL A 388 -13.16 15.39 8.47
C VAL A 388 -14.37 15.67 9.37
N ALA A 389 -15.52 15.14 9.00
CA ALA A 389 -16.76 15.27 9.77
C ALA A 389 -16.83 14.34 10.99
N LYS A 390 -15.84 13.46 11.19
CA LYS A 390 -15.82 12.45 12.26
C LYS A 390 -17.11 11.62 12.31
N LEU A 391 -17.56 11.15 11.14
CA LEU A 391 -18.78 10.33 11.04
C LEU A 391 -18.58 8.97 11.72
N PRO A 392 -19.46 8.55 12.63
CA PRO A 392 -19.31 7.29 13.33
C PRO A 392 -19.68 6.08 12.46
N VAL A 393 -19.13 4.93 12.82
CA VAL A 393 -19.58 3.62 12.35
C VAL A 393 -20.66 3.13 13.34
N GLY A 394 -21.88 2.88 12.85
CA GLY A 394 -22.98 2.39 13.70
C GLY A 394 -23.31 3.36 14.85
N ASN A 395 -23.44 2.84 16.06
CA ASN A 395 -23.94 3.56 17.23
C ASN A 395 -22.94 4.53 17.90
N GLY A 396 -22.13 5.22 17.11
CA GLY A 396 -21.30 6.33 17.61
C GLY A 396 -19.80 6.05 17.73
N CYS A 397 -19.33 4.81 17.59
CA CYS A 397 -17.89 4.52 17.56
C CYS A 397 -17.24 5.00 16.25
N PRO A 398 -15.96 5.39 16.28
CA PRO A 398 -15.13 5.61 17.47
C PRO A 398 -15.38 6.94 18.18
N TRP A 399 -16.00 7.92 17.51
CA TRP A 399 -15.99 9.34 17.89
C TRP A 399 -16.83 9.69 19.12
N ARG A 400 -17.92 8.95 19.37
CA ARG A 400 -18.79 9.15 20.54
C ARG A 400 -18.50 8.19 21.68
N CYS A 401 -17.48 7.34 21.55
CA CYS A 401 -17.09 6.42 22.61
C CYS A 401 -16.36 7.19 23.73
N PRO A 402 -16.77 7.07 25.02
CA PRO A 402 -16.09 7.75 26.12
C PRO A 402 -14.59 7.42 26.23
N ARG A 403 -14.19 6.18 25.88
CA ARG A 403 -12.79 5.77 25.84
C ARG A 403 -11.96 6.54 24.80
N ASN A 404 -12.62 7.10 23.79
CA ASN A 404 -11.99 7.84 22.70
C ASN A 404 -12.17 9.37 22.83
N ALA A 405 -12.59 9.89 23.98
CA ALA A 405 -12.84 11.32 24.16
C ALA A 405 -11.65 12.22 23.77
N PHE A 406 -10.43 11.68 23.83
CA PHE A 406 -9.20 12.34 23.41
C PHE A 406 -9.14 12.68 21.90
N HIS A 407 -10.01 12.09 21.07
CA HIS A 407 -10.07 12.39 19.63
C HIS A 407 -10.32 13.86 19.32
N SER A 408 -10.88 14.62 20.27
CA SER A 408 -11.13 16.06 20.13
C SER A 408 -9.84 16.86 19.90
N ALA A 409 -8.69 16.34 20.35
CA ALA A 409 -7.37 16.94 20.13
C ALA A 409 -6.88 16.83 18.67
N TYR A 410 -7.51 15.99 17.82
CA TYR A 410 -7.09 15.76 16.46
C TYR A 410 -7.98 16.47 15.45
N SER A 411 -7.34 17.18 14.50
CA SER A 411 -7.99 17.78 13.35
C SER A 411 -7.65 16.96 12.11
N TYR A 412 -8.63 16.81 11.22
CA TYR A 412 -8.48 16.19 9.90
C TYR A 412 -8.79 17.19 8.78
N ALA A 413 -8.98 18.44 9.14
CA ALA A 413 -9.12 19.51 8.15
C ALA A 413 -7.76 19.85 7.53
N ARG A 414 -7.79 20.41 6.33
CA ARG A 414 -6.61 20.96 5.68
C ARG A 414 -5.87 21.91 6.62
N GLY A 415 -4.54 21.87 6.60
CA GLY A 415 -3.66 22.56 7.55
C GLY A 415 -3.15 21.66 8.68
N ALA A 416 -3.69 20.45 8.85
CA ALA A 416 -3.22 19.53 9.89
C ALA A 416 -1.81 18.95 9.58
N LEU A 417 -1.43 18.88 8.29
CA LEU A 417 -0.17 18.31 7.80
C LEU A 417 0.52 19.29 6.82
N PRO A 418 1.20 20.33 7.30
CA PRO A 418 1.65 21.44 6.45
C PRO A 418 2.63 21.07 5.36
N LYS A 419 3.53 20.09 5.57
CA LYS A 419 4.46 19.62 4.55
C LYS A 419 3.73 18.89 3.42
N LEU A 420 2.82 17.98 3.79
CA LEU A 420 1.99 17.26 2.83
C LEU A 420 1.07 18.22 2.08
N ASP A 421 0.43 19.16 2.76
CA ASP A 421 -0.49 20.12 2.14
C ASP A 421 0.20 20.97 1.06
N GLU A 422 1.44 21.40 1.33
CA GLU A 422 2.27 22.11 0.34
C GLU A 422 2.66 21.19 -0.84
N ALA A 423 3.04 19.95 -0.57
CA ALA A 423 3.38 19.00 -1.61
C ALA A 423 2.17 18.71 -2.53
N LEU A 424 0.99 18.52 -1.96
CA LEU A 424 -0.22 18.20 -2.71
C LEU A 424 -0.61 19.29 -3.73
N VAL A 425 -0.36 20.58 -3.44
CA VAL A 425 -0.68 21.68 -4.36
C VAL A 425 0.42 21.98 -5.37
N THR A 426 1.56 21.29 -5.30
CA THR A 426 2.70 21.51 -6.17
C THR A 426 3.06 20.30 -7.04
N HIS A 427 2.47 19.13 -6.79
CA HIS A 427 2.81 17.90 -7.49
C HIS A 427 1.71 17.42 -8.43
N VAL A 428 2.15 16.91 -9.58
CA VAL A 428 1.35 16.22 -10.58
C VAL A 428 1.96 14.85 -10.83
N GLY A 429 1.16 13.85 -11.10
CA GLY A 429 1.61 12.51 -11.48
C GLY A 429 0.95 12.04 -12.75
N ILE A 430 1.61 11.17 -13.49
CA ILE A 430 1.07 10.41 -14.61
C ILE A 430 1.22 8.91 -14.34
N ASN A 431 0.28 8.12 -14.85
CA ASN A 431 0.39 6.67 -14.83
C ASN A 431 1.54 6.19 -15.70
N VAL A 432 2.17 5.09 -15.29
CA VAL A 432 3.18 4.38 -16.09
C VAL A 432 2.62 2.99 -16.39
N PRO A 433 1.99 2.80 -17.56
CA PRO A 433 1.49 1.48 -17.95
C PRO A 433 2.61 0.43 -17.99
N SER A 434 2.30 -0.79 -17.56
CA SER A 434 3.28 -1.89 -17.47
C SER A 434 3.64 -2.53 -18.81
N ARG A 435 3.03 -2.07 -19.91
CA ARG A 435 3.18 -2.64 -21.25
C ARG A 435 3.22 -1.54 -22.30
N LEU A 436 4.29 -0.74 -22.28
CA LEU A 436 4.52 0.32 -23.25
C LEU A 436 5.47 -0.16 -24.35
N THR A 437 5.19 0.28 -25.60
CA THR A 437 6.18 0.23 -26.70
C THR A 437 7.08 1.46 -26.65
N ARG A 438 8.22 1.40 -27.28
CA ARG A 438 9.13 2.53 -27.41
C ARG A 438 8.46 3.75 -28.03
N GLU A 439 7.65 3.55 -29.07
CA GLU A 439 6.88 4.61 -29.73
C GLU A 439 5.91 5.29 -28.77
N GLN A 440 5.18 4.52 -27.95
CA GLN A 440 4.27 5.06 -26.95
C GLN A 440 5.00 5.87 -25.88
N GLU A 441 6.18 5.40 -25.45
CA GLU A 441 7.02 6.17 -24.51
C GLU A 441 7.50 7.51 -25.14
N ASP A 442 7.91 7.50 -26.42
CA ASP A 442 8.34 8.70 -27.14
C ASP A 442 7.16 9.68 -27.35
N ASP A 443 5.95 9.19 -27.59
CA ASP A 443 4.74 10.00 -27.64
C ASP A 443 4.40 10.66 -26.30
N ILE A 444 4.53 9.90 -25.19
CA ILE A 444 4.36 10.46 -23.83
C ILE A 444 5.38 11.57 -23.56
N ILE A 445 6.66 11.34 -23.90
CA ILE A 445 7.73 12.32 -23.75
C ILE A 445 7.43 13.59 -24.57
N SER A 446 6.96 13.42 -25.81
CA SER A 446 6.60 14.54 -26.69
C SER A 446 5.42 15.35 -26.12
N ALA A 447 4.46 14.68 -25.50
CA ALA A 447 3.33 15.34 -24.82
C ALA A 447 3.78 16.12 -23.58
N LEU A 448 4.71 15.56 -22.78
CA LEU A 448 5.31 16.26 -21.63
C LEU A 448 6.07 17.51 -22.09
N ASP A 449 6.86 17.44 -23.16
CA ASP A 449 7.55 18.58 -23.76
C ASP A 449 6.57 19.69 -24.17
N TYR A 450 5.49 19.30 -24.84
CA TYR A 450 4.49 20.25 -25.31
C TYR A 450 3.81 20.98 -24.13
N VAL A 451 3.32 20.22 -23.15
CA VAL A 451 2.64 20.80 -21.98
C VAL A 451 3.60 21.67 -21.16
N PHE A 452 4.85 21.24 -20.99
CA PHE A 452 5.84 22.04 -20.29
C PHE A 452 6.05 23.41 -20.95
N LYS A 453 6.21 23.46 -22.27
CA LYS A 453 6.48 24.69 -23.01
C LYS A 453 5.26 25.61 -23.16
N THR A 454 4.06 25.04 -23.21
CA THR A 454 2.83 25.82 -23.51
C THR A 454 1.98 26.13 -22.29
N VAL A 455 2.18 25.45 -21.16
CA VAL A 455 1.31 25.63 -19.96
C VAL A 455 2.14 25.92 -18.70
N ILE A 456 3.36 25.40 -18.63
CA ILE A 456 4.17 25.52 -17.40
C ILE A 456 5.13 26.72 -17.49
N GLN A 457 5.69 27.02 -18.68
CA GLN A 457 6.60 28.15 -18.89
C GLN A 457 5.90 29.49 -19.19
N GLU A 458 4.66 29.45 -19.67
CA GLU A 458 3.80 30.62 -19.80
C GLU A 458 3.16 31.02 -18.45
#